data_509c0112d55148593b3eb0e8f70b9c76
#
_entry.id   509c0112d55148593b3eb0e8f70b9c76
#
_cell.length_a   1.000
_cell.length_b   1.000
_cell.length_c   1.000
_cell.angle_alpha   90.00
_cell.angle_beta   90.00
_cell.angle_gamma   90.00
#
_symmetry.space_group_name_H-M   'P 1'
#
loop_
_entity.id
_entity.type
_entity.pdbx_description
1 polymer ?
#
loop_
_entity_poly.entity_id
_entity_poly.type
_entity_poly.pdbx_seq_one_letter_code
_entity_poly.pdbx_strand_id
1 'polypeptide(L)'
;AFSSYSRANPYYPKYNEAGGVDKWLETPYVPGEGVGLQSASIWVSNPLWNDALSSYSKGNSFGVRDNFNMEYRPYEFLRVRGRFGINKSTSDSENFRSPEDTSFDNMEILKRGSYSDSRSESFSYEGDLTITYGQLLADAHQINAVFGASFYESTSESKSFSATGFPEGDFTTPAFSNSYPDGGKPTYSDSKKRS
;
A
#
# COMPACT_ATOMS: atom_id res chain seq x y z
N ALA A 1 -9.15 12.93 4.09
CA ALA A 1 -10.33 13.66 4.63
C ALA A 1 -9.91 14.83 5.52
N PHE A 2 -9.16 14.64 6.62
CA PHE A 2 -8.84 15.71 7.58
C PHE A 2 -8.14 16.93 6.94
N SER A 3 -7.18 16.72 6.05
CA SER A 3 -6.48 17.82 5.35
C SER A 3 -7.40 18.64 4.46
N SER A 4 -8.45 18.05 3.91
CA SER A 4 -9.44 18.76 3.11
C SER A 4 -10.35 19.62 3.98
N TYR A 5 -10.74 19.13 5.17
CA TYR A 5 -11.50 19.90 6.15
C TYR A 5 -10.71 21.09 6.69
N SER A 6 -9.42 20.91 6.98
CA SER A 6 -8.58 21.99 7.52
C SER A 6 -8.31 23.12 6.51
N ARG A 7 -8.47 22.86 5.20
CA ARG A 7 -8.30 23.84 4.11
C ARG A 7 -9.62 24.44 3.65
N ALA A 8 -10.76 23.86 4.02
CA ALA A 8 -12.07 24.37 3.63
C ALA A 8 -12.32 25.71 4.31
N ASN A 9 -12.77 26.70 3.50
CA ASN A 9 -13.18 27.98 4.04
C ASN A 9 -14.45 27.81 4.89
N PRO A 10 -14.44 28.17 6.20
CA PRO A 10 -15.59 27.98 7.09
C PRO A 10 -16.83 28.79 6.70
N TYR A 11 -16.67 29.81 5.84
CA TYR A 11 -17.77 30.66 5.37
C TYR A 11 -18.54 30.12 4.18
N TYR A 12 -18.06 29.03 3.56
CA TYR A 12 -18.81 28.41 2.46
C TYR A 12 -19.96 27.56 3.01
N PRO A 13 -21.19 27.73 2.49
CA PRO A 13 -22.31 26.90 2.86
C PRO A 13 -22.04 25.44 2.45
N LYS A 14 -22.21 24.55 3.40
CA LYS A 14 -21.97 23.10 3.22
C LYS A 14 -23.24 22.35 2.86
N TYR A 15 -24.37 22.99 3.14
CA TYR A 15 -25.71 22.45 2.97
C TYR A 15 -26.55 23.42 2.12
N ASN A 16 -27.39 22.84 1.29
CA ASN A 16 -28.39 23.62 0.53
C ASN A 16 -29.57 24.07 1.43
N GLU A 17 -30.45 24.88 0.87
CA GLU A 17 -31.63 25.40 1.58
C GLU A 17 -32.58 24.29 2.07
N ALA A 18 -32.57 23.11 1.43
CA ALA A 18 -33.34 21.93 1.82
C ALA A 18 -32.65 21.09 2.91
N GLY A 19 -31.44 21.47 3.36
CA GLY A 19 -30.67 20.77 4.37
C GLY A 19 -29.84 19.56 3.84
N GLY A 20 -29.81 19.36 2.52
CA GLY A 20 -28.95 18.37 1.87
C GLY A 20 -27.51 18.85 1.76
N VAL A 21 -26.55 17.91 1.65
CA VAL A 21 -25.14 18.23 1.42
C VAL A 21 -24.94 18.60 -0.05
N ASP A 22 -24.36 19.76 -0.31
CA ASP A 22 -24.02 20.16 -1.68
C ASP A 22 -22.73 19.48 -2.14
N LYS A 23 -22.70 19.08 -3.40
CA LYS A 23 -21.53 18.46 -4.03
C LYS A 23 -20.36 19.44 -4.12
N TRP A 24 -20.64 20.69 -4.40
CA TRP A 24 -19.68 21.76 -4.56
C TRP A 24 -19.93 22.86 -3.54
N LEU A 25 -18.88 23.37 -2.93
CA LEU A 25 -18.96 24.57 -2.12
C LEU A 25 -19.12 25.75 -3.04
N GLU A 26 -20.08 26.65 -2.75
CA GLU A 26 -20.22 27.89 -3.48
C GLU A 26 -18.96 28.72 -3.33
N THR A 27 -18.34 29.07 -4.44
CA THR A 27 -17.32 30.10 -4.44
C THR A 27 -18.01 31.44 -4.52
N PRO A 28 -17.70 32.39 -3.63
CA PRO A 28 -18.26 33.72 -3.77
C PRO A 28 -17.91 34.27 -5.17
N TYR A 29 -18.92 34.71 -5.89
CA TYR A 29 -18.73 35.44 -7.13
C TYR A 29 -17.82 36.65 -6.85
N VAL A 30 -16.64 36.66 -7.43
CA VAL A 30 -15.80 37.84 -7.47
C VAL A 30 -16.16 38.62 -8.75
N PRO A 31 -16.93 39.69 -8.67
CA PRO A 31 -17.20 40.50 -9.84
C PRO A 31 -15.87 41.07 -10.32
N GLY A 32 -15.42 40.70 -11.48
CA GLY A 32 -14.29 41.35 -12.15
C GLY A 32 -14.72 42.68 -12.71
N GLU A 33 -14.77 43.73 -11.93
CA GLU A 33 -14.77 45.09 -12.43
C GLU A 33 -13.32 45.46 -12.76
N GLY A 34 -12.99 45.36 -14.04
CA GLY A 34 -11.74 45.93 -14.56
C GLY A 34 -10.98 44.97 -15.47
N VAL A 35 -11.14 45.29 -16.76
CA VAL A 35 -10.21 45.02 -17.85
C VAL A 35 -9.31 43.77 -17.67
N GLY A 36 -9.76 42.61 -18.16
CA GLY A 36 -8.87 41.48 -18.47
C GLY A 36 -8.78 40.34 -17.44
N LEU A 37 -9.51 40.37 -16.34
CA LEU A 37 -9.60 39.23 -15.43
C LEU A 37 -10.83 38.37 -15.78
N GLN A 38 -10.62 37.25 -16.45
CA GLN A 38 -11.65 36.24 -16.57
C GLN A 38 -11.99 35.74 -15.16
N SER A 39 -13.26 35.85 -14.77
CA SER A 39 -13.79 35.27 -13.55
C SER A 39 -13.66 33.76 -13.65
N ALA A 40 -12.59 33.21 -13.11
CA ALA A 40 -12.44 31.75 -12.93
C ALA A 40 -13.33 31.36 -11.76
N SER A 41 -14.50 30.78 -12.03
CA SER A 41 -15.26 30.08 -11.01
C SER A 41 -14.45 28.83 -10.59
N ILE A 42 -13.79 28.96 -9.46
CA ILE A 42 -13.04 27.82 -8.88
C ILE A 42 -14.05 26.96 -8.13
N TRP A 43 -14.41 25.83 -8.70
CA TRP A 43 -15.24 24.83 -8.04
C TRP A 43 -14.43 24.14 -6.94
N VAL A 44 -14.84 24.32 -5.69
CA VAL A 44 -14.23 23.65 -4.53
C VAL A 44 -15.12 22.49 -4.14
N SER A 45 -14.58 21.28 -4.15
CA SER A 45 -15.32 20.09 -3.75
C SER A 45 -15.73 20.15 -2.27
N ASN A 46 -16.96 19.75 -1.97
CA ASN A 46 -17.41 19.61 -0.60
C ASN A 46 -16.90 18.29 0.00
N PRO A 47 -16.04 18.32 1.01
CA PRO A 47 -15.55 17.10 1.64
C PRO A 47 -16.65 16.23 2.25
N LEU A 48 -17.74 16.84 2.72
CA LEU A 48 -18.89 16.12 3.29
C LEU A 48 -19.61 15.29 2.23
N TRP A 49 -19.70 15.80 0.99
CA TRP A 49 -20.26 15.03 -0.12
C TRP A 49 -19.47 13.77 -0.38
N ASN A 50 -18.16 13.89 -0.58
CA ASN A 50 -17.30 12.75 -0.88
C ASN A 50 -17.21 11.73 0.28
N ASP A 51 -17.34 12.20 1.53
CA ASP A 51 -17.32 11.36 2.73
C ASP A 51 -18.62 10.56 2.91
N ALA A 52 -19.73 11.07 2.37
CA ALA A 52 -21.03 10.40 2.40
C ALA A 52 -21.19 9.29 1.35
N LEU A 53 -20.26 9.23 0.37
CA LEU A 53 -20.32 8.23 -0.70
C LEU A 53 -19.84 6.84 -0.22
N SER A 54 -20.19 5.81 -0.96
CA SER A 54 -19.79 4.42 -0.70
C SER A 54 -18.30 4.11 -0.97
N SER A 55 -17.47 5.15 -1.10
CA SER A 55 -16.03 5.01 -1.30
C SER A 55 -15.35 4.40 -0.07
N TYR A 56 -14.40 3.47 -0.29
CA TYR A 56 -13.65 2.86 0.79
C TYR A 56 -12.21 2.55 0.40
N SER A 57 -11.36 2.45 1.42
CA SER A 57 -10.00 1.94 1.33
C SER A 57 -9.79 0.94 2.45
N LYS A 58 -9.50 -0.31 2.10
CA LYS A 58 -9.24 -1.39 3.04
C LYS A 58 -7.86 -1.94 2.80
N GLY A 59 -7.12 -2.18 3.88
CA GLY A 59 -5.81 -2.80 3.82
C GLY A 59 -5.66 -3.78 4.97
N ASN A 60 -5.19 -4.99 4.65
CA ASN A 60 -4.84 -6.00 5.62
C ASN A 60 -3.40 -6.41 5.41
N SER A 61 -2.66 -6.55 6.51
CA SER A 61 -1.33 -7.11 6.46
C SER A 61 -1.15 -8.14 7.56
N PHE A 62 -0.50 -9.24 7.21
CA PHE A 62 -0.16 -10.29 8.14
C PHE A 62 1.30 -10.68 7.94
N GLY A 63 2.05 -10.76 9.03
CA GLY A 63 3.45 -11.15 8.97
C GLY A 63 3.82 -12.08 10.13
N VAL A 64 4.59 -13.11 9.81
CA VAL A 64 5.18 -14.02 10.78
C VAL A 64 6.68 -14.05 10.54
N ARG A 65 7.44 -13.85 11.61
CA ARG A 65 8.89 -13.99 11.61
C ARG A 65 9.29 -14.86 12.79
N ASP A 66 10.06 -15.89 12.52
CA ASP A 66 10.64 -16.75 13.54
C ASP A 66 12.14 -16.92 13.31
N ASN A 67 12.90 -16.97 14.41
CA ASN A 67 14.35 -17.13 14.39
C ASN A 67 14.75 -18.17 15.42
N PHE A 68 15.33 -19.25 14.97
CA PHE A 68 15.89 -20.30 15.79
C PHE A 68 17.41 -20.16 15.86
N ASN A 69 17.94 -20.15 17.07
CA ASN A 69 19.38 -20.09 17.33
C ASN A 69 19.78 -21.28 18.17
N MET A 70 20.85 -21.96 17.78
CA MET A 70 21.41 -23.08 18.49
C MET A 70 22.92 -22.92 18.64
N GLU A 71 23.42 -23.15 19.83
CA GLU A 71 24.86 -23.29 20.09
C GLU A 71 25.14 -24.61 20.72
N TYR A 72 26.11 -25.34 20.15
CA TYR A 72 26.55 -26.64 20.63
C TYR A 72 28.07 -26.65 20.80
N ARG A 73 28.52 -27.07 21.95
CA ARG A 73 29.95 -27.16 22.32
C ARG A 73 30.32 -28.64 22.66
N PRO A 74 30.65 -29.42 21.63
CA PRO A 74 31.04 -30.83 21.88
C PRO A 74 32.33 -30.96 22.67
N TYR A 75 33.22 -29.95 22.55
CA TYR A 75 34.50 -29.87 23.23
C TYR A 75 34.78 -28.42 23.62
N GLU A 76 35.66 -28.20 24.61
CA GLU A 76 36.04 -26.86 25.04
C GLU A 76 36.66 -26.00 23.92
N PHE A 77 37.36 -26.66 23.00
CA PHE A 77 38.03 -26.02 21.87
C PHE A 77 37.14 -25.91 20.61
N LEU A 78 35.93 -26.47 20.61
CA LEU A 78 35.06 -26.52 19.43
C LEU A 78 33.64 -25.98 19.75
N ARG A 79 33.26 -24.95 19.06
CA ARG A 79 31.93 -24.36 19.13
C ARG A 79 31.26 -24.40 17.77
N VAL A 80 30.05 -24.92 17.73
CA VAL A 80 29.19 -24.96 16.56
C VAL A 80 27.98 -24.05 16.87
N ARG A 81 27.73 -23.04 16.04
CA ARG A 81 26.59 -22.15 16.15
C ARG A 81 25.77 -22.21 14.86
N GLY A 82 24.49 -22.49 15.00
CA GLY A 82 23.52 -22.49 13.92
C GLY A 82 22.46 -21.43 14.17
N ARG A 83 22.05 -20.73 13.13
CA ARG A 83 20.91 -19.83 13.12
C ARG A 83 20.06 -20.17 11.91
N PHE A 84 18.74 -20.19 12.10
CA PHE A 84 17.77 -20.38 11.04
C PHE A 84 16.62 -19.41 11.24
N GLY A 85 16.25 -18.68 10.20
CA GLY A 85 15.18 -17.70 10.20
C GLY A 85 14.16 -17.96 9.10
N ILE A 86 12.89 -17.73 9.41
CA ILE A 86 11.77 -17.75 8.46
C ILE A 86 11.03 -16.43 8.59
N ASN A 87 10.65 -15.87 7.45
CA ASN A 87 9.80 -14.69 7.40
C ASN A 87 8.76 -14.87 6.31
N LYS A 88 7.47 -14.73 6.67
CA LYS A 88 6.35 -14.71 5.75
C LYS A 88 5.55 -13.44 5.97
N SER A 89 5.23 -12.72 4.90
CA SER A 89 4.33 -11.58 4.95
C SER A 89 3.34 -11.62 3.79
N THR A 90 2.11 -11.20 4.09
CA THR A 90 1.02 -11.04 3.12
C THR A 90 0.44 -9.66 3.32
N SER A 91 0.17 -8.94 2.25
CA SER A 91 -0.48 -7.64 2.27
C SER A 91 -1.53 -7.59 1.18
N ASP A 92 -2.76 -7.26 1.57
CA ASP A 92 -3.90 -7.07 0.69
C ASP A 92 -4.38 -5.63 0.80
N SER A 93 -4.69 -5.00 -0.32
CA SER A 93 -5.22 -3.64 -0.38
C SER A 93 -6.33 -3.57 -1.40
N GLU A 94 -7.50 -3.09 -0.97
CA GLU A 94 -8.68 -2.91 -1.79
C GLU A 94 -9.18 -1.47 -1.64
N ASN A 95 -9.34 -0.78 -2.77
CA ASN A 95 -9.80 0.61 -2.79
C ASN A 95 -10.92 0.74 -3.81
N PHE A 96 -11.99 1.38 -3.41
CA PHE A 96 -13.08 1.79 -4.27
C PHE A 96 -13.35 3.27 -4.11
N ARG A 97 -13.52 3.98 -5.22
CA ARG A 97 -13.97 5.36 -5.25
C ARG A 97 -15.22 5.46 -6.10
N SER A 98 -16.29 5.97 -5.51
CA SER A 98 -17.59 6.14 -6.15
C SER A 98 -17.50 6.98 -7.42
N PRO A 99 -18.27 6.67 -8.48
CA PRO A 99 -18.36 7.49 -9.68
C PRO A 99 -18.92 8.91 -9.42
N GLU A 100 -19.63 9.09 -8.29
CA GLU A 100 -20.19 10.38 -7.87
C GLU A 100 -19.17 11.28 -7.15
N ASP A 101 -17.95 10.77 -6.87
CA ASP A 101 -16.87 11.57 -6.29
C ASP A 101 -16.53 12.75 -7.21
N THR A 102 -16.36 13.92 -6.62
CA THR A 102 -16.10 15.18 -7.33
C THR A 102 -14.86 15.14 -8.23
N SER A 103 -13.91 14.22 -7.96
CA SER A 103 -12.72 14.03 -8.79
C SER A 103 -13.02 13.50 -10.19
N PHE A 104 -14.21 12.93 -10.41
CA PHE A 104 -14.61 12.37 -11.70
C PHE A 104 -15.51 13.27 -12.53
N ASP A 105 -15.89 14.46 -12.04
CA ASP A 105 -16.87 15.32 -12.75
C ASP A 105 -16.42 15.75 -14.14
N ASN A 106 -15.12 15.93 -14.35
CA ASN A 106 -14.55 16.29 -15.65
C ASN A 106 -14.25 15.05 -16.53
N MET A 107 -14.64 13.85 -16.08
CA MET A 107 -14.42 12.61 -16.82
C MET A 107 -15.70 12.18 -17.53
N GLU A 108 -15.51 11.43 -18.62
CA GLU A 108 -16.59 10.75 -19.32
C GLU A 108 -17.36 9.81 -18.39
N ILE A 109 -18.67 9.79 -18.44
CA ILE A 109 -19.54 9.03 -17.52
C ILE A 109 -19.14 7.56 -17.46
N LEU A 110 -18.84 6.95 -18.60
CA LEU A 110 -18.45 5.54 -18.68
C LEU A 110 -17.06 5.22 -18.09
N LYS A 111 -16.31 6.23 -17.67
CA LYS A 111 -14.98 6.11 -17.03
C LYS A 111 -14.97 6.55 -15.57
N ARG A 112 -16.10 7.01 -15.06
CA ARG A 112 -16.23 7.46 -13.66
C ARG A 112 -16.21 6.29 -12.69
N GLY A 113 -15.70 6.55 -11.51
CA GLY A 113 -15.49 5.52 -10.50
C GLY A 113 -14.24 4.68 -10.76
N SER A 114 -13.58 4.27 -9.69
CA SER A 114 -12.38 3.44 -9.79
C SER A 114 -12.36 2.37 -8.70
N TYR A 115 -11.87 1.22 -9.08
CA TYR A 115 -11.59 0.11 -8.19
C TYR A 115 -10.15 -0.34 -8.37
N SER A 116 -9.46 -0.64 -7.30
CA SER A 116 -8.16 -1.28 -7.34
C SER A 116 -8.05 -2.33 -6.23
N ASP A 117 -7.55 -3.49 -6.62
CA ASP A 117 -7.20 -4.59 -5.74
C ASP A 117 -5.74 -4.97 -5.97
N SER A 118 -5.00 -5.17 -4.87
CA SER A 118 -3.59 -5.51 -4.90
C SER A 118 -3.29 -6.49 -3.79
N ARG A 119 -2.64 -7.59 -4.13
CA ARG A 119 -2.18 -8.60 -3.20
C ARG A 119 -0.69 -8.86 -3.40
N SER A 120 0.06 -8.84 -2.32
CA SER A 120 1.48 -9.15 -2.28
C SER A 120 1.76 -10.20 -1.22
N GLU A 121 2.51 -11.23 -1.59
CA GLU A 121 2.99 -12.27 -0.69
C GLU A 121 4.51 -12.35 -0.80
N SER A 122 5.17 -12.45 0.35
CA SER A 122 6.62 -12.65 0.43
C SER A 122 6.93 -13.77 1.42
N PHE A 123 7.81 -14.66 1.01
CA PHE A 123 8.32 -15.71 1.85
C PHE A 123 9.84 -15.76 1.73
N SER A 124 10.54 -15.75 2.85
CA SER A 124 11.99 -15.90 2.87
C SER A 124 12.44 -16.78 4.01
N TYR A 125 13.54 -17.48 3.78
CA TYR A 125 14.24 -18.22 4.82
C TYR A 125 15.74 -18.02 4.66
N GLU A 126 16.41 -18.03 5.79
CA GLU A 126 17.86 -17.86 5.87
C GLU A 126 18.45 -18.80 6.91
N GLY A 127 19.69 -19.17 6.71
CA GLY A 127 20.42 -19.97 7.68
C GLY A 127 21.91 -19.66 7.65
N ASP A 128 22.50 -19.70 8.84
CA ASP A 128 23.93 -19.55 9.06
C ASP A 128 24.44 -20.69 9.91
N LEU A 129 25.57 -21.23 9.53
CA LEU A 129 26.36 -22.16 10.35
C LEU A 129 27.75 -21.58 10.56
N THR A 130 28.19 -21.51 11.80
CA THR A 130 29.53 -21.07 12.15
C THR A 130 30.19 -22.12 13.04
N ILE A 131 31.36 -22.59 12.66
CA ILE A 131 32.17 -23.49 13.43
C ILE A 131 33.44 -22.76 13.85
N THR A 132 33.67 -22.66 15.14
CA THR A 132 34.85 -22.00 15.72
C THR A 132 35.68 -23.06 16.43
N TYR A 133 36.93 -23.14 16.05
CA TYR A 133 37.94 -23.98 16.71
C TYR A 133 38.98 -23.06 17.35
N GLY A 134 39.34 -23.33 18.59
CA GLY A 134 40.36 -22.59 19.29
C GLY A 134 41.09 -23.48 20.31
N GLN A 135 42.37 -23.73 20.11
CA GLN A 135 43.15 -24.57 20.97
C GLN A 135 44.58 -24.07 21.14
N LEU A 136 45.09 -24.15 22.36
CA LEU A 136 46.51 -23.94 22.67
C LEU A 136 47.24 -25.29 22.59
N LEU A 137 48.19 -25.40 21.67
CA LEU A 137 49.01 -26.58 21.46
C LEU A 137 50.37 -26.39 22.12
N ALA A 138 50.81 -27.41 22.87
CA ALA A 138 52.11 -27.44 23.53
C ALA A 138 52.45 -26.17 24.36
N ASP A 139 51.45 -25.55 24.97
CA ASP A 139 51.54 -24.31 25.78
C ASP A 139 52.22 -23.11 25.10
N ALA A 140 52.49 -23.22 23.81
CA ALA A 140 53.20 -22.19 23.05
C ALA A 140 52.49 -21.72 21.76
N HIS A 141 51.64 -22.55 21.17
CA HIS A 141 51.00 -22.27 19.88
C HIS A 141 49.50 -22.23 20.00
N GLN A 142 48.91 -21.03 19.82
CA GLN A 142 47.48 -20.84 19.77
C GLN A 142 46.96 -20.92 18.32
N ILE A 143 46.08 -21.89 18.05
CA ILE A 143 45.42 -22.02 16.77
C ILE A 143 43.96 -21.58 16.94
N ASN A 144 43.55 -20.64 16.11
CA ASN A 144 42.14 -20.23 15.99
C ASN A 144 41.71 -20.36 14.53
N ALA A 145 40.61 -21.08 14.31
CA ALA A 145 40.02 -21.22 12.98
C ALA A 145 38.51 -21.01 13.06
N VAL A 146 37.94 -20.33 12.06
CA VAL A 146 36.51 -20.12 11.93
C VAL A 146 36.10 -20.54 10.52
N PHE A 147 35.12 -21.41 10.47
CA PHE A 147 34.42 -21.77 9.24
C PHE A 147 32.98 -21.26 9.31
N GLY A 148 32.50 -20.63 8.24
CA GLY A 148 31.13 -20.12 8.13
C GLY A 148 30.52 -20.56 6.81
N ALA A 149 29.24 -20.91 6.87
CA ALA A 149 28.39 -21.13 5.69
C ALA A 149 27.05 -20.45 5.93
N SER A 150 26.50 -19.83 4.89
CA SER A 150 25.18 -19.22 4.94
C SER A 150 24.40 -19.53 3.67
N PHE A 151 23.07 -19.52 3.80
CA PHE A 151 22.17 -19.59 2.66
C PHE A 151 20.99 -18.63 2.88
N TYR A 152 20.43 -18.14 1.80
CA TYR A 152 19.28 -17.30 1.79
C TYR A 152 18.42 -17.59 0.56
N GLU A 153 17.11 -17.70 0.75
CA GLU A 153 16.14 -17.75 -0.34
C GLU A 153 14.96 -16.84 -0.03
N SER A 154 14.52 -16.07 -1.02
CA SER A 154 13.34 -15.23 -0.94
C SER A 154 12.52 -15.38 -2.21
N THR A 155 11.22 -15.53 -2.03
CA THR A 155 10.22 -15.54 -3.10
C THR A 155 9.22 -14.42 -2.81
N SER A 156 8.88 -13.63 -3.83
CA SER A 156 7.86 -12.58 -3.74
C SER A 156 6.93 -12.68 -4.93
N GLU A 157 5.63 -12.65 -4.66
CA GLU A 157 4.57 -12.66 -5.65
C GLU A 157 3.69 -11.43 -5.43
N SER A 158 3.34 -10.73 -6.52
CA SER A 158 2.44 -9.60 -6.47
C SER A 158 1.44 -9.67 -7.62
N LYS A 159 0.18 -9.43 -7.28
CA LYS A 159 -0.94 -9.35 -8.24
C LYS A 159 -1.65 -8.03 -8.04
N SER A 160 -2.04 -7.38 -9.12
CA SER A 160 -2.89 -6.21 -9.02
C SER A 160 -3.91 -6.17 -10.15
N PHE A 161 -5.05 -5.58 -9.84
CA PHE A 161 -6.17 -5.41 -10.73
C PHE A 161 -6.77 -4.02 -10.49
N SER A 162 -7.08 -3.32 -11.57
CA SER A 162 -7.78 -2.03 -11.51
C SER A 162 -8.88 -1.99 -12.55
N ALA A 163 -9.99 -1.35 -12.20
CA ALA A 163 -11.16 -1.20 -13.05
C ALA A 163 -11.76 0.19 -12.92
N THR A 164 -12.46 0.64 -13.96
CA THR A 164 -13.12 1.95 -14.03
C THR A 164 -14.49 1.84 -14.67
N GLY A 165 -15.29 2.91 -14.57
CA GLY A 165 -16.60 2.97 -15.19
C GLY A 165 -17.64 2.20 -14.40
N PHE A 166 -17.96 2.69 -13.21
CA PHE A 166 -19.01 2.14 -12.37
C PHE A 166 -20.32 2.91 -12.55
N PRO A 167 -21.49 2.24 -12.43
CA PRO A 167 -22.76 2.94 -12.36
C PRO A 167 -22.87 3.73 -11.05
N GLU A 168 -23.69 4.80 -11.08
CA GLU A 168 -24.02 5.58 -9.88
C GLU A 168 -24.75 4.71 -8.84
N GLY A 169 -24.54 5.02 -7.55
CA GLY A 169 -25.08 4.27 -6.42
C GLY A 169 -24.09 3.31 -5.78
N ASP A 170 -24.57 2.34 -5.02
CA ASP A 170 -23.76 1.46 -4.17
C ASP A 170 -23.18 0.22 -4.90
N PHE A 171 -22.88 0.36 -6.18
CA PHE A 171 -22.30 -0.72 -6.99
C PHE A 171 -20.78 -0.79 -6.85
N THR A 172 -20.31 -1.30 -5.72
CA THR A 172 -18.88 -1.31 -5.34
C THR A 172 -18.09 -2.52 -5.85
N THR A 173 -18.80 -3.53 -6.41
CA THR A 173 -18.16 -4.77 -6.87
C THR A 173 -17.53 -4.60 -8.27
N PRO A 174 -16.31 -5.10 -8.51
CA PRO A 174 -15.65 -5.01 -9.83
C PRO A 174 -16.46 -5.55 -11.01
N ALA A 175 -17.42 -6.45 -10.75
CA ALA A 175 -18.31 -7.00 -11.79
C ALA A 175 -19.18 -5.94 -12.49
N PHE A 176 -19.37 -4.79 -11.86
CA PHE A 176 -20.13 -3.68 -12.43
C PHE A 176 -19.26 -2.69 -13.22
N SER A 177 -17.95 -2.88 -13.27
CA SER A 177 -17.06 -2.02 -14.02
C SER A 177 -17.24 -2.15 -15.52
N ASN A 178 -17.10 -1.05 -16.24
CA ASN A 178 -17.22 -1.01 -17.69
C ASN A 178 -15.91 -1.41 -18.39
N SER A 179 -14.76 -1.03 -17.81
CA SER A 179 -13.46 -1.23 -18.47
C SER A 179 -12.28 -1.22 -17.48
N TYR A 180 -11.09 -1.51 -17.99
CA TYR A 180 -9.85 -1.17 -17.32
C TYR A 180 -9.52 0.32 -17.53
N PRO A 181 -8.71 0.93 -16.63
CA PRO A 181 -8.13 2.25 -16.87
C PRO A 181 -7.38 2.29 -18.20
N ASP A 182 -7.34 3.45 -18.85
CA ASP A 182 -6.62 3.63 -20.11
C ASP A 182 -5.16 3.19 -19.95
N GLY A 183 -4.74 2.21 -20.78
CA GLY A 183 -3.42 1.56 -20.68
C GLY A 183 -3.24 0.60 -19.49
N GLY A 184 -4.24 0.46 -18.62
CA GLY A 184 -4.24 -0.46 -17.49
C GLY A 184 -4.71 -1.86 -17.89
N LYS A 185 -4.15 -2.87 -17.24
CA LYS A 185 -4.61 -4.27 -17.30
C LYS A 185 -4.15 -4.98 -16.02
N PRO A 186 -4.73 -6.14 -15.69
CA PRO A 186 -4.25 -6.92 -14.55
C PRO A 186 -2.75 -7.20 -14.67
N THR A 187 -2.04 -7.02 -13.56
CA THR A 187 -0.60 -7.28 -13.50
C THR A 187 -0.30 -8.43 -12.55
N TYR A 188 0.72 -9.18 -12.93
CA TYR A 188 1.29 -10.25 -12.14
C TYR A 188 2.81 -10.14 -12.17
N SER A 189 3.43 -10.27 -11.03
CA SER A 189 4.88 -10.26 -10.87
C SER A 189 5.30 -11.38 -9.92
N ASP A 190 6.29 -12.14 -10.31
CA ASP A 190 6.93 -13.16 -9.49
C ASP A 190 8.44 -12.97 -9.53
N SER A 191 9.08 -13.05 -8.37
CA SER A 191 10.53 -12.94 -8.25
C SER A 191 11.08 -13.95 -7.24
N LYS A 192 12.21 -14.56 -7.58
CA LYS A 192 12.92 -15.48 -6.73
C LYS A 192 14.40 -15.10 -6.64
N LYS A 193 14.91 -14.98 -5.42
CA LYS A 193 16.31 -14.68 -5.13
C LYS A 193 16.91 -15.79 -4.27
N ARG A 194 18.10 -16.23 -4.64
CA ARG A 194 18.93 -17.19 -3.87
C ARG A 194 20.34 -16.68 -3.73
N SER A 195 20.96 -16.96 -2.60
CA SER A 195 22.38 -16.74 -2.35
C SER A 195 22.90 -17.69 -1.26
#